data_356f755628e78cb57d0cfb27d15d5ac5
#
_entry.id   356f755628e78cb57d0cfb27d15d5ac5
#
_cell.length_a   1.000
_cell.length_b   1.000
_cell.length_c   1.000
_cell.angle_alpha   90.00
_cell.angle_beta   90.00
_cell.angle_gamma   90.00
#
_symmetry.space_group_name_H-M   'P 1'
#
loop_
_entity.id
_entity.type
_entity.pdbx_description
1 polymer ?
#
loop_
_entity_poly.entity_id
_entity_poly.type
_entity_poly.pdbx_seq_one_letter_code
_entity_poly.pdbx_strand_id
1 'polypeptide(L)'
;MIGPSERKALFFDIDGTLLTDEKKELPESAKNAIEAARRAGHLVFINSGRARCLMQEIEGRAAVDGYLCGCGTYIEIHGKTVFHHLISAKRRMELQRAVGACRMDGILEGTNGCVIQAGPGRMPEVERVVNLMDREGCFREADWNRELTSFDKFCVLADQNSDTERFLELLKPDIAVIDRGGRLYECVPAGFDKATAMKAVLEYFGIPW
;
A
#
# COMPACT_ATOMS: atom_id res chain seq x y z
N MET A 1 6.87 25.36 -23.44
CA MET A 1 5.78 24.71 -22.69
C MET A 1 5.12 23.72 -23.65
N ILE A 2 4.98 22.45 -23.22
CA ILE A 2 4.27 21.45 -24.03
C ILE A 2 2.78 21.76 -24.08
N GLY A 3 2.14 21.45 -25.22
CA GLY A 3 0.69 21.56 -25.36
C GLY A 3 -0.06 20.52 -24.50
N PRO A 4 -1.34 20.74 -24.19
CA PRO A 4 -2.13 19.77 -23.39
C PRO A 4 -2.14 18.36 -23.96
N SER A 5 -2.10 18.20 -25.29
CA SER A 5 -2.05 16.90 -25.98
C SER A 5 -0.70 16.18 -25.89
N GLU A 6 0.35 16.87 -25.46
CA GLU A 6 1.70 16.32 -25.30
C GLU A 6 2.01 15.99 -23.83
N ARG A 7 1.14 16.42 -22.91
CA ARG A 7 1.30 16.18 -21.48
C ARG A 7 1.16 14.70 -21.17
N LYS A 8 2.13 14.14 -20.44
CA LYS A 8 2.14 12.76 -20.00
C LYS A 8 2.06 12.67 -18.48
N ALA A 9 1.57 11.57 -17.97
CA ALA A 9 1.70 11.17 -16.57
C ALA A 9 2.73 10.04 -16.46
N LEU A 10 3.67 10.20 -15.55
CA LEU A 10 4.73 9.24 -15.25
C LEU A 10 4.45 8.65 -13.88
N PHE A 11 4.46 7.33 -13.79
CA PHE A 11 4.17 6.60 -12.55
C PHE A 11 5.37 5.76 -12.16
N PHE A 12 5.85 5.94 -10.94
CA PHE A 12 7.01 5.24 -10.41
C PHE A 12 6.63 4.40 -9.20
N ASP A 13 7.11 3.16 -9.18
CA ASP A 13 7.10 2.36 -7.97
C ASP A 13 8.24 2.81 -7.04
N ILE A 14 8.16 2.42 -5.77
CA ILE A 14 9.17 2.75 -4.75
C ILE A 14 10.21 1.65 -4.68
N ASP A 15 9.77 0.46 -4.26
CA ASP A 15 10.65 -0.64 -3.90
C ASP A 15 11.23 -1.31 -5.16
N GLY A 16 12.57 -1.36 -5.23
CA GLY A 16 13.28 -1.88 -6.39
C GLY A 16 13.21 -0.98 -7.64
N THR A 17 12.69 0.26 -7.53
CA THR A 17 12.57 1.21 -8.63
C THR A 17 13.17 2.57 -8.29
N LEU A 18 12.56 3.33 -7.39
CA LEU A 18 13.05 4.66 -7.00
C LEU A 18 14.05 4.60 -5.84
N LEU A 19 13.81 3.74 -4.87
CA LEU A 19 14.73 3.56 -3.75
C LEU A 19 15.70 2.42 -4.03
N THR A 20 16.98 2.65 -3.73
CA THR A 20 18.02 1.61 -3.81
C THR A 20 17.74 0.50 -2.79
N ASP A 21 18.02 -0.76 -3.14
CA ASP A 21 17.72 -1.90 -2.28
C ASP A 21 18.52 -1.88 -0.97
N GLU A 22 19.78 -1.50 -1.04
CA GLU A 22 20.70 -1.55 0.10
C GLU A 22 20.48 -0.41 1.10
N LYS A 23 20.41 0.83 0.62
CA LYS A 23 20.36 2.02 1.50
C LYS A 23 18.99 2.67 1.62
N LYS A 24 18.02 2.24 0.81
CA LYS A 24 16.71 2.88 0.70
C LYS A 24 16.81 4.39 0.44
N GLU A 25 17.78 4.77 -0.38
CA GLU A 25 18.04 6.15 -0.79
C GLU A 25 17.46 6.42 -2.18
N LEU A 26 16.92 7.61 -2.39
CA LEU A 26 16.53 8.11 -3.70
C LEU A 26 17.78 8.72 -4.37
N PRO A 27 18.28 8.14 -5.48
CA PRO A 27 19.46 8.67 -6.16
C PRO A 27 19.23 10.11 -6.66
N GLU A 28 20.28 10.92 -6.60
CA GLU A 28 20.21 12.32 -7.08
C GLU A 28 19.84 12.40 -8.56
N SER A 29 20.30 11.44 -9.38
CA SER A 29 19.92 11.33 -10.79
C SER A 29 18.42 11.14 -11.00
N ALA A 30 17.77 10.34 -10.14
CA ALA A 30 16.31 10.12 -10.17
C ALA A 30 15.55 11.40 -9.77
N LYS A 31 15.99 12.11 -8.73
CA LYS A 31 15.42 13.41 -8.35
C LYS A 31 15.48 14.41 -9.51
N ASN A 32 16.67 14.56 -10.10
CA ASN A 32 16.90 15.48 -11.22
C ASN A 32 16.02 15.12 -12.43
N ALA A 33 15.84 13.84 -12.74
CA ALA A 33 14.97 13.37 -13.82
C ALA A 33 13.49 13.68 -13.55
N ILE A 34 13.01 13.44 -12.33
CA ILE A 34 11.65 13.78 -11.90
C ILE A 34 11.39 15.28 -12.03
N GLU A 35 12.31 16.10 -11.52
CA GLU A 35 12.18 17.55 -11.63
C GLU A 35 12.22 18.04 -13.09
N ALA A 36 13.07 17.46 -13.93
CA ALA A 36 13.14 17.80 -15.34
C ALA A 36 11.83 17.47 -16.06
N ALA A 37 11.24 16.31 -15.80
CA ALA A 37 9.94 15.92 -16.34
C ALA A 37 8.83 16.91 -15.94
N ARG A 38 8.79 17.30 -14.66
CA ARG A 38 7.81 18.29 -14.17
C ARG A 38 8.02 19.68 -14.78
N ARG A 39 9.27 20.13 -14.88
CA ARG A 39 9.60 21.42 -15.58
C ARG A 39 9.21 21.38 -17.04
N ALA A 40 9.26 20.23 -17.69
CA ALA A 40 8.75 20.06 -19.06
C ALA A 40 7.21 20.07 -19.15
N GLY A 41 6.49 20.05 -18.03
CA GLY A 41 5.02 20.11 -17.94
C GLY A 41 4.33 18.75 -17.82
N HIS A 42 5.09 17.66 -17.65
CA HIS A 42 4.55 16.35 -17.36
C HIS A 42 4.12 16.22 -15.89
N LEU A 43 3.23 15.28 -15.60
CA LEU A 43 2.82 14.93 -14.24
C LEU A 43 3.64 13.74 -13.76
N VAL A 44 3.98 13.74 -12.48
CA VAL A 44 4.75 12.65 -11.85
C VAL A 44 4.06 12.16 -10.61
N PHE A 45 3.86 10.85 -10.51
CA PHE A 45 3.19 10.18 -9.41
C PHE A 45 4.03 9.02 -8.86
N ILE A 46 3.94 8.81 -7.56
CA ILE A 46 4.34 7.54 -6.95
C ILE A 46 3.15 6.58 -7.01
N ASN A 47 3.38 5.33 -7.43
CA ASN A 47 2.35 4.29 -7.52
C ASN A 47 2.85 3.01 -6.85
N SER A 48 2.44 2.79 -5.61
CA SER A 48 2.99 1.76 -4.74
C SER A 48 1.94 0.85 -4.11
N GLY A 49 2.35 -0.38 -3.77
CA GLY A 49 1.58 -1.27 -2.90
C GLY A 49 1.55 -0.83 -1.44
N ARG A 50 2.45 0.06 -1.01
CA ARG A 50 2.48 0.58 0.36
C ARG A 50 1.22 1.37 0.68
N ALA A 51 0.69 1.20 1.89
CA ALA A 51 -0.38 2.06 2.41
C ALA A 51 0.12 3.51 2.57
N ARG A 52 -0.81 4.48 2.64
CA ARG A 52 -0.46 5.91 2.71
C ARG A 52 0.45 6.25 3.89
N CYS A 53 0.22 5.62 5.06
CA CYS A 53 1.05 5.81 6.24
C CYS A 53 2.50 5.32 6.10
N LEU A 54 2.80 4.50 5.10
CA LEU A 54 4.16 3.96 4.83
C LEU A 54 4.90 4.73 3.73
N MET A 55 4.42 5.92 3.36
CA MET A 55 5.02 6.76 2.32
C MET A 55 6.10 7.70 2.82
N GLN A 56 6.34 7.80 4.13
CA GLN A 56 7.26 8.76 4.74
C GLN A 56 8.67 8.68 4.18
N GLU A 57 9.15 7.47 3.83
CA GLU A 57 10.49 7.29 3.25
C GLU A 57 10.70 8.04 1.93
N ILE A 58 9.66 8.28 1.16
CA ILE A 58 9.74 8.96 -0.15
C ILE A 58 9.15 10.37 -0.10
N GLU A 59 8.28 10.64 0.89
CA GLU A 59 7.60 11.92 1.03
C GLU A 59 8.61 13.06 1.23
N GLY A 60 8.47 14.11 0.45
CA GLY A 60 9.39 15.26 0.47
C GLY A 60 10.76 15.03 -0.16
N ARG A 61 11.13 13.78 -0.52
CA ARG A 61 12.41 13.49 -1.19
C ARG A 61 12.37 13.67 -2.70
N ALA A 62 11.19 13.53 -3.30
CA ALA A 62 10.95 13.76 -4.72
C ALA A 62 9.79 14.75 -4.91
N ALA A 63 9.94 15.66 -5.83
CA ALA A 63 8.87 16.59 -6.22
C ALA A 63 7.86 15.83 -7.10
N VAL A 64 6.77 15.32 -6.51
CA VAL A 64 5.72 14.59 -7.21
C VAL A 64 4.39 15.35 -7.17
N ASP A 65 3.47 15.03 -8.07
CA ASP A 65 2.14 15.63 -8.14
C ASP A 65 1.13 14.87 -7.30
N GLY A 66 1.46 13.63 -6.88
CA GLY A 66 0.62 12.83 -6.00
C GLY A 66 1.10 11.42 -5.75
N TYR A 67 0.31 10.71 -4.96
CA TYR A 67 0.59 9.36 -4.49
C TYR A 67 -0.61 8.44 -4.75
N LEU A 68 -0.35 7.28 -5.34
CA LEU A 68 -1.28 6.18 -5.51
C LEU A 68 -0.80 5.06 -4.59
N CYS A 69 -1.56 4.82 -3.52
CA CYS A 69 -1.15 3.95 -2.41
C CYS A 69 -2.05 2.72 -2.30
N GLY A 70 -1.58 1.73 -1.54
CA GLY A 70 -2.37 0.55 -1.19
C GLY A 70 -2.84 -0.25 -2.40
N CYS A 71 -2.01 -0.38 -3.43
CA CYS A 71 -2.41 -1.00 -4.69
C CYS A 71 -3.66 -0.36 -5.31
N GLY A 72 -3.81 0.98 -5.20
CA GLY A 72 -4.90 1.71 -5.82
C GLY A 72 -6.11 1.97 -4.93
N THR A 73 -6.09 1.56 -3.67
CA THR A 73 -7.16 1.87 -2.71
C THR A 73 -7.17 3.33 -2.25
N TYR A 74 -6.08 4.06 -2.44
CA TYR A 74 -5.96 5.46 -2.04
C TYR A 74 -5.22 6.28 -3.10
N ILE A 75 -5.77 7.45 -3.46
CA ILE A 75 -5.15 8.39 -4.40
C ILE A 75 -5.15 9.78 -3.80
N GLU A 76 -3.97 10.39 -3.74
CA GLU A 76 -3.75 11.77 -3.34
C GLU A 76 -3.14 12.57 -4.49
N ILE A 77 -3.68 13.74 -4.77
CA ILE A 77 -3.19 14.66 -5.82
C ILE A 77 -3.02 16.05 -5.20
N HIS A 78 -1.82 16.61 -5.31
CA HIS A 78 -1.47 17.93 -4.75
C HIS A 78 -1.86 18.07 -3.27
N GLY A 79 -1.61 17.02 -2.46
CA GLY A 79 -1.90 16.99 -1.03
C GLY A 79 -3.39 16.86 -0.68
N LYS A 80 -4.26 16.55 -1.66
CA LYS A 80 -5.69 16.32 -1.43
C LYS A 80 -6.06 14.88 -1.76
N THR A 81 -6.72 14.19 -0.86
CA THR A 81 -7.32 12.89 -1.14
C THR A 81 -8.43 13.05 -2.18
N VAL A 82 -8.25 12.42 -3.35
CA VAL A 82 -9.24 12.44 -4.44
C VAL A 82 -10.01 11.12 -4.53
N PHE A 83 -9.44 10.06 -4.00
CA PHE A 83 -10.08 8.75 -3.92
C PHE A 83 -9.59 7.98 -2.69
N HIS A 84 -10.51 7.31 -2.02
CA HIS A 84 -10.20 6.39 -0.92
C HIS A 84 -11.24 5.29 -0.85
N HIS A 85 -10.82 4.06 -1.07
CA HIS A 85 -11.65 2.87 -0.85
C HIS A 85 -11.38 2.33 0.55
N LEU A 86 -12.39 2.37 1.40
CA LEU A 86 -12.33 1.81 2.74
C LEU A 86 -13.16 0.53 2.80
N ILE A 87 -12.56 -0.58 3.21
CA ILE A 87 -13.27 -1.83 3.46
C ILE A 87 -14.36 -1.57 4.51
N SER A 88 -15.59 -2.06 4.31
CA SER A 88 -16.69 -1.80 5.23
C SER A 88 -16.38 -2.27 6.66
N ALA A 89 -16.92 -1.59 7.68
CA ALA A 89 -16.68 -1.92 9.09
C ALA A 89 -17.01 -3.39 9.42
N LYS A 90 -18.12 -3.89 8.90
CA LYS A 90 -18.50 -5.30 9.07
C LYS A 90 -17.44 -6.23 8.48
N ARG A 91 -17.01 -5.95 7.24
CA ARG A 91 -16.04 -6.81 6.56
C ARG A 91 -14.66 -6.76 7.22
N ARG A 92 -14.20 -5.59 7.66
CA ARG A 92 -12.95 -5.48 8.42
C ARG A 92 -12.95 -6.36 9.66
N MET A 93 -14.06 -6.36 10.42
CA MET A 93 -14.18 -7.22 11.61
C MET A 93 -14.15 -8.71 11.25
N GLU A 94 -14.80 -9.12 10.16
CA GLU A 94 -14.77 -10.50 9.67
C GLU A 94 -13.34 -10.90 9.27
N LEU A 95 -12.62 -10.03 8.55
CA LEU A 95 -11.25 -10.28 8.12
C LEU A 95 -10.29 -10.37 9.32
N GLN A 96 -10.38 -9.45 10.29
CA GLN A 96 -9.57 -9.51 11.52
C GLN A 96 -9.75 -10.86 12.26
N ARG A 97 -11.01 -11.30 12.40
CA ARG A 97 -11.33 -12.60 13.03
C ARG A 97 -10.84 -13.78 12.21
N ALA A 98 -10.91 -13.70 10.88
CA ALA A 98 -10.46 -14.76 9.99
C ALA A 98 -8.96 -15.02 10.14
N VAL A 99 -8.15 -13.96 10.25
CA VAL A 99 -6.69 -14.09 10.48
C VAL A 99 -6.43 -14.92 11.74
N GLY A 100 -7.02 -14.57 12.88
CA GLY A 100 -6.85 -15.30 14.12
C GLY A 100 -7.42 -16.72 14.08
N ALA A 101 -8.64 -16.91 13.52
CA ALA A 101 -9.30 -18.21 13.42
C ALA A 101 -8.53 -19.20 12.54
N CYS A 102 -7.78 -18.70 11.56
CA CYS A 102 -6.93 -19.51 10.69
C CYS A 102 -5.47 -19.61 11.20
N ARG A 103 -5.19 -19.14 12.40
CA ARG A 103 -3.85 -19.15 13.00
C ARG A 103 -2.80 -18.49 12.09
N MET A 104 -3.16 -17.37 11.50
CA MET A 104 -2.25 -16.52 10.74
C MET A 104 -1.90 -15.29 11.57
N ASP A 105 -0.81 -14.65 11.22
CA ASP A 105 -0.40 -13.35 11.77
C ASP A 105 -0.30 -12.33 10.63
N GLY A 106 -0.22 -11.04 10.93
CA GLY A 106 -0.14 -10.06 9.86
C GLY A 106 -0.19 -8.61 10.30
N ILE A 107 -0.35 -7.76 9.30
CA ILE A 107 -0.35 -6.31 9.42
C ILE A 107 -1.58 -5.78 8.69
N LEU A 108 -2.43 -5.06 9.41
CA LEU A 108 -3.53 -4.30 8.83
C LEU A 108 -3.00 -2.92 8.45
N GLU A 109 -3.09 -2.56 7.18
CA GLU A 109 -2.47 -1.37 6.63
C GLU A 109 -3.52 -0.34 6.23
N GLY A 110 -3.50 0.81 6.88
CA GLY A 110 -4.44 1.90 6.65
C GLY A 110 -3.78 3.22 6.30
N THR A 111 -4.61 4.21 6.03
CA THR A 111 -4.14 5.56 5.68
C THR A 111 -3.38 6.24 6.81
N ASN A 112 -3.83 6.06 8.06
CA ASN A 112 -3.31 6.76 9.24
C ASN A 112 -2.36 5.91 10.09
N GLY A 113 -2.10 4.67 9.72
CA GLY A 113 -1.22 3.77 10.46
C GLY A 113 -1.45 2.32 10.14
N CYS A 114 -0.51 1.51 10.59
CA CYS A 114 -0.55 0.05 10.51
C CYS A 114 -0.88 -0.53 11.89
N VAL A 115 -1.61 -1.63 11.91
CA VAL A 115 -2.02 -2.29 13.15
C VAL A 115 -1.65 -3.75 13.12
N ILE A 116 -0.99 -4.18 14.19
CA ILE A 116 -0.62 -5.59 14.44
C ILE A 116 -1.42 -6.13 15.62
N GLN A 117 -1.59 -7.44 15.66
CA GLN A 117 -2.29 -8.10 16.77
C GLN A 117 -1.52 -7.90 18.08
N ALA A 118 -2.23 -7.45 19.12
CA ALA A 118 -1.67 -7.34 20.46
C ALA A 118 -1.49 -8.71 21.12
N GLY A 119 -0.46 -8.85 21.93
CA GLY A 119 -0.24 -10.03 22.76
C GLY A 119 0.85 -10.98 22.27
N PRO A 120 1.02 -12.13 22.95
CA PRO A 120 2.05 -13.11 22.63
C PRO A 120 1.72 -13.89 21.35
N GLY A 121 2.74 -14.48 20.73
CA GLY A 121 2.59 -15.38 19.59
C GLY A 121 2.74 -14.73 18.23
N ARG A 122 3.28 -13.50 18.17
CA ARG A 122 3.62 -12.85 16.90
C ARG A 122 4.69 -13.66 16.16
N MET A 123 4.47 -13.82 14.85
CA MET A 123 5.46 -14.49 14.00
C MET A 123 6.71 -13.60 13.84
N PRO A 124 7.93 -14.18 13.91
CA PRO A 124 9.19 -13.42 13.79
C PRO A 124 9.28 -12.58 12.51
N GLU A 125 8.68 -13.07 11.43
CA GLU A 125 8.65 -12.38 10.14
C GLU A 125 7.80 -11.10 10.21
N VAL A 126 6.68 -11.10 10.92
CA VAL A 126 5.86 -9.88 11.14
C VAL A 126 6.66 -8.88 11.95
N GLU A 127 7.32 -9.33 13.02
CA GLU A 127 8.18 -8.47 13.85
C GLU A 127 9.34 -7.87 13.03
N ARG A 128 9.93 -8.67 12.15
CA ARG A 128 10.97 -8.17 11.24
C ARG A 128 10.44 -7.10 10.28
N VAL A 129 9.26 -7.28 9.71
CA VAL A 129 8.64 -6.29 8.81
C VAL A 129 8.34 -5.01 9.57
N VAL A 130 7.77 -5.11 10.77
CA VAL A 130 7.52 -3.95 11.64
C VAL A 130 8.81 -3.18 11.91
N ASN A 131 9.87 -3.87 12.36
CA ASN A 131 11.15 -3.23 12.65
C ASN A 131 11.80 -2.56 11.43
N LEU A 132 11.56 -3.08 10.22
CA LEU A 132 12.07 -2.48 8.98
C LEU A 132 11.27 -1.25 8.54
N MET A 133 9.97 -1.24 8.77
CA MET A 133 9.06 -0.24 8.20
C MET A 133 8.60 0.81 9.21
N ASP A 134 8.70 0.54 10.52
CA ASP A 134 8.26 1.48 11.56
C ASP A 134 9.35 2.51 11.91
N ARG A 135 9.69 3.33 10.93
CA ARG A 135 10.70 4.38 11.14
C ARG A 135 10.16 5.62 11.83
N GLU A 136 8.85 5.83 11.82
CA GLU A 136 8.19 7.03 12.33
C GLU A 136 7.03 6.72 13.29
N GLY A 137 6.98 5.50 13.86
CA GLY A 137 5.96 5.11 14.83
C GLY A 137 4.56 4.99 14.21
N CYS A 138 4.45 4.55 12.97
CA CYS A 138 3.16 4.34 12.31
C CYS A 138 2.49 3.01 12.66
N PHE A 139 3.19 2.12 13.36
CA PHE A 139 2.64 0.84 13.82
C PHE A 139 2.11 0.95 15.25
N ARG A 140 0.98 0.34 15.50
CA ARG A 140 0.41 0.16 16.84
C ARG A 140 -0.10 -1.26 17.03
N GLU A 141 -0.23 -1.68 18.29
CA GLU A 141 -0.90 -2.93 18.66
C GLU A 141 -2.38 -2.70 18.94
N ALA A 142 -3.21 -3.67 18.58
CA ALA A 142 -4.61 -3.72 18.97
C ALA A 142 -5.10 -5.16 19.11
N ASP A 143 -6.07 -5.40 20.00
CA ASP A 143 -6.78 -6.68 20.06
C ASP A 143 -7.81 -6.75 18.94
N TRP A 144 -7.49 -7.46 17.88
CA TRP A 144 -8.34 -7.60 16.69
C TRP A 144 -9.69 -8.29 16.94
N ASN A 145 -9.86 -8.95 18.08
CA ASN A 145 -11.14 -9.53 18.46
C ASN A 145 -12.08 -8.52 19.13
N ARG A 146 -11.53 -7.44 19.67
CA ARG A 146 -12.26 -6.44 20.45
C ARG A 146 -12.30 -5.07 19.80
N GLU A 147 -11.25 -4.70 19.07
CA GLU A 147 -11.13 -3.38 18.46
C GLU A 147 -11.34 -3.46 16.94
N LEU A 148 -12.31 -2.70 16.42
CA LEU A 148 -12.47 -2.52 14.99
C LEU A 148 -11.41 -1.55 14.46
N THR A 149 -10.48 -2.08 13.69
CA THR A 149 -9.40 -1.33 13.08
C THR A 149 -9.81 -0.78 11.71
N SER A 150 -9.33 0.41 11.36
CA SER A 150 -9.48 0.97 10.01
C SER A 150 -8.27 0.57 9.17
N PHE A 151 -8.52 -0.08 8.03
CA PHE A 151 -7.49 -0.46 7.07
C PHE A 151 -8.05 -0.57 5.65
N ASP A 152 -7.17 -0.38 4.68
CA ASP A 152 -7.48 -0.35 3.25
C ASP A 152 -7.07 -1.64 2.56
N LYS A 153 -6.00 -2.25 3.06
CA LYS A 153 -5.43 -3.54 2.66
C LYS A 153 -4.76 -4.18 3.86
N PHE A 154 -4.26 -5.38 3.70
CA PHE A 154 -3.52 -6.05 4.76
C PHE A 154 -2.57 -7.10 4.18
N CYS A 155 -1.53 -7.42 4.94
CA CYS A 155 -0.64 -8.54 4.65
C CYS A 155 -0.76 -9.57 5.75
N VAL A 156 -0.74 -10.84 5.40
CA VAL A 156 -0.73 -11.95 6.36
C VAL A 156 0.40 -12.93 6.06
N LEU A 157 0.90 -13.52 7.12
CA LEU A 157 1.88 -14.58 7.10
C LEU A 157 1.27 -15.86 7.65
N ALA A 158 1.66 -16.97 7.04
CA ALA A 158 1.28 -18.30 7.48
C ALA A 158 2.53 -19.08 7.91
N ASP A 159 2.35 -19.94 8.91
CA ASP A 159 3.32 -20.96 9.29
C ASP A 159 2.80 -22.37 8.98
N GLN A 160 3.45 -23.40 9.51
CA GLN A 160 3.04 -24.79 9.34
C GLN A 160 1.72 -25.15 10.07
N ASN A 161 1.27 -24.33 11.01
CA ASN A 161 0.06 -24.53 11.79
C ASN A 161 -1.12 -23.73 11.23
N SER A 162 -0.89 -22.87 10.26
CA SER A 162 -1.90 -21.99 9.67
C SER A 162 -2.83 -22.76 8.74
N ASP A 163 -4.12 -22.46 8.81
CA ASP A 163 -5.15 -22.99 7.91
C ASP A 163 -5.31 -22.05 6.71
N THR A 164 -4.31 -22.10 5.82
CA THR A 164 -4.22 -21.19 4.66
C THR A 164 -5.38 -21.41 3.68
N GLU A 165 -5.78 -22.65 3.43
CA GLU A 165 -6.86 -22.97 2.50
C GLU A 165 -8.18 -22.34 2.96
N ARG A 166 -8.56 -22.56 4.21
CA ARG A 166 -9.74 -21.96 4.82
C ARG A 166 -9.66 -20.44 4.80
N PHE A 167 -8.49 -19.86 5.09
CA PHE A 167 -8.30 -18.41 5.05
C PHE A 167 -8.59 -17.86 3.67
N LEU A 168 -8.02 -18.43 2.62
CA LEU A 168 -8.22 -17.99 1.24
C LEU A 168 -9.69 -18.08 0.81
N GLU A 169 -10.44 -19.10 1.27
CA GLU A 169 -11.89 -19.19 1.02
C GLU A 169 -12.67 -18.06 1.72
N LEU A 170 -12.29 -17.69 2.95
CA LEU A 170 -12.94 -16.60 3.70
C LEU A 170 -12.72 -15.22 3.09
N LEU A 171 -11.71 -15.06 2.24
CA LEU A 171 -11.43 -13.80 1.54
C LEU A 171 -12.32 -13.57 0.32
N LYS A 172 -12.90 -14.61 -0.24
CA LYS A 172 -13.75 -14.52 -1.43
C LYS A 172 -15.13 -13.90 -1.12
N PRO A 173 -15.73 -13.23 -2.13
CA PRO A 173 -15.19 -12.91 -3.47
C PRO A 173 -14.52 -11.52 -3.53
N ASP A 174 -14.46 -10.78 -2.43
CA ASP A 174 -14.22 -9.34 -2.39
C ASP A 174 -12.77 -8.95 -2.04
N ILE A 175 -11.93 -9.91 -1.70
CA ILE A 175 -10.50 -9.69 -1.46
C ILE A 175 -9.67 -10.52 -2.45
N ALA A 176 -8.84 -9.84 -3.21
CA ALA A 176 -7.82 -10.43 -4.06
C ALA A 176 -6.56 -10.72 -3.25
N VAL A 177 -5.90 -11.84 -3.55
CA VAL A 177 -4.69 -12.29 -2.84
C VAL A 177 -3.53 -12.35 -3.82
N ILE A 178 -2.43 -11.72 -3.44
CA ILE A 178 -1.17 -11.75 -4.15
C ILE A 178 -0.18 -12.56 -3.31
N ASP A 179 0.21 -13.72 -3.78
CA ASP A 179 1.25 -14.52 -3.14
C ASP A 179 2.63 -13.88 -3.40
N ARG A 180 3.28 -13.46 -2.34
CA ARG A 180 4.62 -12.85 -2.37
C ARG A 180 5.74 -13.87 -2.18
N GLY A 181 5.39 -15.14 -2.06
CA GLY A 181 6.31 -16.20 -1.70
C GLY A 181 6.58 -16.27 -0.19
N GLY A 182 7.25 -17.33 0.26
CA GLY A 182 7.58 -17.48 1.69
C GLY A 182 6.37 -17.51 2.64
N ARG A 183 5.20 -17.86 2.14
CA ARG A 183 3.92 -17.85 2.87
C ARG A 183 3.45 -16.44 3.29
N LEU A 184 3.90 -15.41 2.59
CA LEU A 184 3.43 -14.03 2.72
C LEU A 184 2.37 -13.75 1.66
N TYR A 185 1.19 -13.35 2.09
CA TYR A 185 0.06 -13.02 1.24
C TYR A 185 -0.34 -11.56 1.41
N GLU A 186 -0.31 -10.81 0.31
CA GLU A 186 -0.84 -9.45 0.28
C GLU A 186 -2.31 -9.50 -0.16
N CYS A 187 -3.17 -8.92 0.65
CA CYS A 187 -4.62 -8.97 0.51
C CYS A 187 -5.15 -7.56 0.20
N VAL A 188 -5.78 -7.42 -0.95
CA VAL A 188 -6.25 -6.13 -1.47
C VAL A 188 -7.72 -6.27 -1.86
N PRO A 189 -8.60 -5.28 -1.67
CA PRO A 189 -9.95 -5.32 -2.19
C PRO A 189 -9.99 -5.65 -3.68
N ALA A 190 -10.85 -6.58 -4.07
CA ALA A 190 -10.96 -7.03 -5.45
C ALA A 190 -11.32 -5.86 -6.39
N GLY A 191 -10.67 -5.83 -7.56
CA GLY A 191 -10.83 -4.75 -8.53
C GLY A 191 -9.87 -3.56 -8.34
N PHE A 192 -9.02 -3.58 -7.30
CA PHE A 192 -7.99 -2.57 -7.09
C PHE A 192 -6.61 -3.14 -7.39
N ASP A 193 -5.85 -2.38 -8.17
CA ASP A 193 -4.45 -2.63 -8.48
C ASP A 193 -3.76 -1.32 -8.91
N LYS A 194 -2.46 -1.39 -9.17
CA LYS A 194 -1.69 -0.22 -9.61
C LYS A 194 -2.20 0.34 -10.96
N ALA A 195 -2.71 -0.50 -11.85
CA ALA A 195 -3.18 -0.08 -13.18
C ALA A 195 -4.53 0.64 -13.09
N THR A 196 -5.45 0.16 -12.24
CA THR A 196 -6.74 0.83 -12.01
C THR A 196 -6.55 2.22 -11.41
N ALA A 197 -5.58 2.39 -10.49
CA ALA A 197 -5.22 3.70 -9.95
C ALA A 197 -4.64 4.64 -11.03
N MET A 198 -3.77 4.13 -11.90
CA MET A 198 -3.23 4.92 -13.03
C MET A 198 -4.35 5.40 -13.94
N LYS A 199 -5.30 4.53 -14.30
CA LYS A 199 -6.47 4.91 -15.11
C LYS A 199 -7.27 6.03 -14.47
N ALA A 200 -7.58 5.92 -13.18
CA ALA A 200 -8.33 6.94 -12.46
C ALA A 200 -7.61 8.30 -12.49
N VAL A 201 -6.29 8.33 -12.34
CA VAL A 201 -5.49 9.56 -12.45
C VAL A 201 -5.49 10.12 -13.87
N LEU A 202 -5.33 9.28 -14.88
CA LEU A 202 -5.37 9.71 -16.28
C LEU A 202 -6.73 10.30 -16.65
N GLU A 203 -7.83 9.68 -16.21
CA GLU A 203 -9.18 10.19 -16.37
C GLU A 203 -9.37 11.53 -15.66
N TYR A 204 -8.86 11.66 -14.42
CA TYR A 204 -8.92 12.91 -13.65
C TYR A 204 -8.29 14.10 -14.38
N PHE A 205 -7.18 13.86 -15.11
CA PHE A 205 -6.47 14.91 -15.86
C PHE A 205 -6.83 14.98 -17.34
N GLY A 206 -7.72 14.12 -17.85
CA GLY A 206 -8.08 14.04 -19.26
C GLY A 206 -6.91 13.62 -20.16
N ILE A 207 -5.99 12.81 -19.64
CA ILE A 207 -4.84 12.27 -20.38
C ILE A 207 -5.23 10.91 -20.97
N PRO A 208 -5.06 10.65 -22.27
CA PRO A 208 -5.34 9.36 -22.87
C PRO A 208 -4.40 8.27 -22.33
N TRP A 209 -4.94 7.04 -22.26
CA TRP A 209 -4.18 5.83 -21.85
C TRP A 209 -3.12 5.46 -22.87
#